data_031d4ce3c81e05a6209985ef19e9fa7a
#
_entry.id   031d4ce3c81e05a6209985ef19e9fa7a
#
_cell.length_a   1.000
_cell.length_b   1.000
_cell.length_c   1.000
_cell.angle_alpha   90.00
_cell.angle_beta   90.00
_cell.angle_gamma   90.00
#
_symmetry.space_group_name_H-M   'P 1'
#
loop_
_entity.id
_entity.type
_entity.pdbx_description
1 polymer ?
#
loop_
_entity_poly.entity_id
_entity_poly.type
_entity_poly.pdbx_seq_one_letter_code
_entity_poly.pdbx_strand_id
1 'polypeptide(L)'
;LRAEEMAGTGGQLYLWDGQALWAADPSREPDGQNTDGVEESIPFALTTGDIGMDAPEEQYLSRLTLRLDAEVPSRLEVSVSYDGGPWEKLAEKTVEAKRQSIDLPFVPRRCGTLRLRLEGAGQITLRGLAKTMAKAQGGIFAAGKEG
;
A
#
# COMPACT_ATOMS: atom_id res chain seq x y z
N LEU A 1 17.39 8.03 1.98
CA LEU A 1 18.20 8.81 1.03
C LEU A 1 17.34 9.93 0.48
N ARG A 2 17.78 11.19 0.57
CA ARG A 2 17.10 12.33 -0.05
C ARG A 2 17.94 12.76 -1.25
N ALA A 3 17.50 12.38 -2.45
CA ALA A 3 18.17 12.80 -3.66
C ALA A 3 17.90 14.30 -3.92
N GLU A 4 18.94 15.07 -4.18
CA GLU A 4 18.86 16.47 -4.61
C GLU A 4 18.82 16.55 -6.14
N GLU A 5 19.57 15.68 -6.82
CA GLU A 5 19.61 15.60 -8.28
C GLU A 5 19.60 14.14 -8.74
N MET A 6 19.06 13.92 -9.93
CA MET A 6 19.02 12.61 -10.57
C MET A 6 19.43 12.74 -12.04
N ALA A 7 20.26 11.81 -12.50
CA ALA A 7 20.67 11.74 -13.90
C ALA A 7 20.70 10.28 -14.37
N GLY A 8 20.22 10.03 -15.58
CA GLY A 8 20.30 8.72 -16.23
C GLY A 8 21.28 8.77 -17.40
N THR A 9 22.22 7.84 -17.47
CA THR A 9 23.09 7.65 -18.61
C THR A 9 23.45 6.18 -18.78
N GLY A 10 23.49 5.70 -20.03
CA GLY A 10 23.85 4.32 -20.34
C GLY A 10 22.94 3.26 -19.73
N GLY A 11 21.66 3.58 -19.44
CA GLY A 11 20.72 2.67 -18.78
C GLY A 11 20.88 2.62 -17.24
N GLN A 12 21.75 3.43 -16.69
CA GLN A 12 22.01 3.51 -15.25
C GLN A 12 21.48 4.82 -14.68
N LEU A 13 20.85 4.77 -13.53
CA LEU A 13 20.36 5.93 -12.79
C LEU A 13 21.39 6.31 -11.71
N TYR A 14 21.74 7.59 -11.67
CA TYR A 14 22.60 8.17 -10.65
C TYR A 14 21.80 9.16 -9.80
N LEU A 15 22.06 9.14 -8.51
CA LEU A 15 21.43 9.99 -7.51
C LEU A 15 22.52 10.77 -6.77
N TRP A 16 22.39 12.08 -6.66
CA TRP A 16 23.24 12.95 -5.84
C TRP A 16 22.47 13.40 -4.61
N ASP A 17 23.03 13.21 -3.41
CA ASP A 17 22.41 13.57 -2.14
C ASP A 17 23.02 14.82 -1.48
N GLY A 18 23.84 15.56 -2.21
CA GLY A 18 24.59 16.72 -1.71
C GLY A 18 25.99 16.39 -1.20
N GLN A 19 26.30 15.09 -0.98
CA GLN A 19 27.60 14.65 -0.47
C GLN A 19 28.20 13.50 -1.27
N ALA A 20 27.38 12.59 -1.76
CA ALA A 20 27.80 11.39 -2.47
C ALA A 20 26.98 11.15 -3.74
N LEU A 21 27.64 10.55 -4.74
CA LEU A 21 27.00 10.08 -5.95
C LEU A 21 26.67 8.58 -5.79
N TRP A 22 25.40 8.25 -5.85
CA TRP A 22 24.89 6.89 -5.76
C TRP A 22 24.51 6.38 -7.16
N ALA A 23 24.86 5.17 -7.47
CA ALA A 23 24.41 4.50 -8.69
C ALA A 23 23.34 3.48 -8.33
N ALA A 24 22.16 3.57 -8.96
CA ALA A 24 21.15 2.54 -8.86
C ALA A 24 21.55 1.40 -9.81
N ASP A 25 22.11 0.34 -9.28
CA ASP A 25 22.44 -0.86 -10.03
C ASP A 25 21.31 -1.89 -9.91
N PRO A 26 20.49 -2.08 -10.97
CA PRO A 26 19.38 -3.03 -10.93
C PRO A 26 19.84 -4.50 -10.90
N SER A 27 21.11 -4.77 -11.12
CA SER A 27 21.69 -6.13 -11.05
C SER A 27 22.21 -6.49 -9.68
N ARG A 28 22.40 -5.51 -8.80
CA ARG A 28 22.76 -5.75 -7.42
C ARG A 28 21.50 -6.00 -6.61
N GLU A 29 21.59 -6.94 -5.69
CA GLU A 29 20.57 -7.12 -4.67
C GLU A 29 20.37 -5.77 -3.94
N PRO A 30 19.12 -5.41 -3.57
CA PRO A 30 18.77 -4.08 -3.07
C PRO A 30 19.25 -3.87 -1.63
N ASP A 31 20.55 -3.84 -1.45
CA ASP A 31 21.17 -3.82 -0.14
C ASP A 31 21.80 -2.47 0.12
N GLY A 32 21.23 -1.75 1.04
CA GLY A 32 21.94 -0.69 1.70
C GLY A 32 23.09 -1.28 2.54
N GLN A 33 24.23 -1.58 1.94
CA GLN A 33 25.44 -1.77 2.73
C GLN A 33 25.81 -0.42 3.33
N ASN A 34 25.68 -0.31 4.65
CA ASN A 34 26.38 0.75 5.36
C ASN A 34 27.88 0.41 5.40
N THR A 35 28.71 1.38 5.79
CA THR A 35 30.18 1.25 5.86
C THR A 35 30.66 0.08 6.71
N ASP A 36 29.82 -0.53 7.50
CA ASP A 36 30.12 -1.62 8.42
C ASP A 36 29.73 -3.02 7.85
N GLY A 37 29.22 -3.08 6.61
CA GLY A 37 28.84 -4.33 5.94
C GLY A 37 27.59 -4.99 6.51
N VAL A 38 26.81 -4.28 7.31
CA VAL A 38 25.52 -4.73 7.81
C VAL A 38 24.44 -4.27 6.83
N GLU A 39 23.67 -5.22 6.29
CA GLU A 39 22.51 -4.92 5.46
C GLU A 39 21.41 -4.29 6.32
N GLU A 40 21.04 -3.06 6.00
CA GLU A 40 19.85 -2.43 6.58
C GLU A 40 18.69 -2.51 5.61
N SER A 41 17.55 -2.95 6.10
CA SER A 41 16.35 -2.94 5.29
C SER A 41 15.89 -1.50 5.01
N ILE A 42 15.73 -1.17 3.73
CA ILE A 42 15.34 0.18 3.31
C ILE A 42 13.87 0.40 3.64
N PRO A 43 13.52 1.44 4.43
CA PRO A 43 12.13 1.79 4.66
C PRO A 43 11.50 2.33 3.39
N PHE A 44 10.24 1.97 3.15
CA PHE A 44 9.45 2.47 2.03
C PHE A 44 8.10 3.02 2.50
N ALA A 45 7.56 3.94 1.74
CA ALA A 45 6.20 4.44 1.90
C ALA A 45 5.57 4.64 0.51
N LEU A 46 4.37 4.08 0.33
CA LEU A 46 3.56 4.24 -0.87
C LEU A 46 2.17 4.74 -0.47
N THR A 47 1.69 5.79 -1.09
CA THR A 47 0.31 6.27 -0.93
C THR A 47 -0.39 6.21 -2.28
N THR A 48 -1.57 5.59 -2.33
CA THR A 48 -2.38 5.58 -3.55
C THR A 48 -3.04 6.94 -3.79
N GLY A 49 -3.41 7.21 -5.03
CA GLY A 49 -4.44 8.21 -5.32
C GLY A 49 -5.80 7.80 -4.74
N ASP A 50 -6.80 8.65 -4.98
CA ASP A 50 -8.17 8.36 -4.57
C ASP A 50 -8.73 7.16 -5.34
N ILE A 51 -9.18 6.16 -4.60
CA ILE A 51 -9.89 4.99 -5.12
C ILE A 51 -11.37 5.28 -4.95
N GLY A 52 -12.04 5.63 -6.05
CA GLY A 52 -13.47 5.97 -6.05
C GLY A 52 -14.37 4.75 -5.85
N MET A 53 -15.55 5.01 -5.29
CA MET A 53 -16.65 4.08 -5.22
C MET A 53 -17.69 4.48 -6.29
N ASP A 54 -18.01 3.55 -7.20
CA ASP A 54 -18.86 3.85 -8.36
C ASP A 54 -20.29 4.24 -7.97
N ALA A 55 -20.80 3.69 -6.85
CA ALA A 55 -22.12 3.98 -6.31
C ALA A 55 -22.10 3.92 -4.76
N PRO A 56 -21.58 4.94 -4.08
CA PRO A 56 -21.38 4.91 -2.63
C PRO A 56 -22.69 4.83 -1.83
N GLU A 57 -23.81 5.22 -2.45
CA GLU A 57 -25.14 5.18 -1.84
C GLU A 57 -25.73 3.78 -1.83
N GLU A 58 -25.42 2.98 -2.86
CA GLU A 58 -25.96 1.64 -3.05
C GLU A 58 -24.98 0.53 -2.70
N GLN A 59 -23.70 0.85 -2.67
CA GLN A 59 -22.63 -0.11 -2.48
C GLN A 59 -21.69 0.33 -1.37
N TYR A 60 -21.04 -0.65 -0.79
CA TYR A 60 -19.93 -0.41 0.15
C TYR A 60 -18.78 -1.37 -0.15
N LEU A 61 -17.59 -0.96 0.20
CA LEU A 61 -16.41 -1.80 0.08
C LEU A 61 -16.49 -2.91 1.13
N SER A 62 -16.53 -4.16 0.69
CA SER A 62 -16.64 -5.32 1.58
C SER A 62 -15.31 -6.02 1.81
N ARG A 63 -14.36 -5.88 0.89
CA ARG A 63 -13.03 -6.48 0.99
C ARG A 63 -12.01 -5.72 0.16
N LEU A 64 -10.81 -5.64 0.70
CA LEU A 64 -9.59 -5.25 -0.02
C LEU A 64 -8.57 -6.37 0.09
N THR A 65 -7.96 -6.72 -1.04
CA THR A 65 -6.92 -7.75 -1.09
C THR A 65 -5.68 -7.17 -1.76
N LEU A 66 -4.55 -7.23 -1.07
CA LEU A 66 -3.24 -6.92 -1.64
C LEU A 66 -2.62 -8.19 -2.22
N ARG A 67 -2.09 -8.10 -3.44
CA ARG A 67 -1.27 -9.16 -4.05
C ARG A 67 0.17 -8.71 -4.05
N LEU A 68 1.00 -9.44 -3.35
CA LEU A 68 2.38 -9.06 -3.05
C LEU A 68 3.34 -10.20 -3.42
N ASP A 69 4.55 -9.82 -3.81
CA ASP A 69 5.72 -10.69 -3.83
C ASP A 69 6.75 -10.10 -2.88
N ALA A 70 7.40 -10.94 -2.08
CA ALA A 70 8.57 -10.58 -1.30
C ALA A 70 9.64 -11.66 -1.47
N GLU A 71 10.89 -11.25 -1.57
CA GLU A 71 12.04 -12.18 -1.67
C GLU A 71 12.57 -12.53 -0.28
N VAL A 72 12.46 -11.61 0.65
CA VAL A 72 12.81 -11.78 2.05
C VAL A 72 11.64 -11.43 2.95
N PRO A 73 11.55 -12.00 4.18
CA PRO A 73 10.51 -11.58 5.11
C PRO A 73 10.58 -10.08 5.37
N SER A 74 9.47 -9.38 5.15
CA SER A 74 9.41 -7.93 5.18
C SER A 74 8.25 -7.45 6.04
N ARG A 75 8.41 -6.32 6.71
CA ARG A 75 7.34 -5.70 7.49
C ARG A 75 6.48 -4.81 6.60
N LEU A 76 5.17 -4.92 6.75
CA LEU A 76 4.19 -4.09 6.05
C LEU A 76 3.14 -3.56 7.04
N GLU A 77 3.00 -2.26 7.10
CA GLU A 77 1.89 -1.57 7.74
C GLU A 77 0.97 -0.99 6.67
N VAL A 78 -0.34 -1.15 6.86
CA VAL A 78 -1.35 -0.64 5.95
C VAL A 78 -2.30 0.27 6.70
N SER A 79 -2.45 1.49 6.21
CA SER A 79 -3.38 2.49 6.72
C SER A 79 -4.35 2.93 5.62
N VAL A 80 -5.53 3.40 6.02
CA VAL A 80 -6.57 3.90 5.12
C VAL A 80 -7.01 5.29 5.53
N SER A 81 -7.38 6.11 4.55
CA SER A 81 -8.08 7.38 4.74
C SER A 81 -9.36 7.34 3.92
N TYR A 82 -10.49 7.62 4.54
CA TYR A 82 -11.82 7.68 3.90
C TYR A 82 -12.22 9.13 3.67
N ASP A 83 -12.68 9.45 2.46
CA ASP A 83 -13.17 10.77 2.08
C ASP A 83 -12.23 11.94 2.47
N GLY A 84 -10.91 11.71 2.38
CA GLY A 84 -9.89 12.68 2.76
C GLY A 84 -9.73 12.90 4.27
N GLY A 85 -10.38 12.07 5.10
CA GLY A 85 -10.27 12.11 6.55
C GLY A 85 -8.91 11.63 7.09
N PRO A 86 -8.78 11.45 8.41
CA PRO A 86 -7.54 11.02 9.04
C PRO A 86 -7.15 9.61 8.61
N TRP A 87 -5.85 9.30 8.74
CA TRP A 87 -5.32 7.97 8.49
C TRP A 87 -5.66 7.04 9.67
N GLU A 88 -6.25 5.90 9.33
CA GLU A 88 -6.60 4.83 10.27
C GLU A 88 -5.75 3.60 9.95
N LYS A 89 -5.04 3.06 10.94
CA LYS A 89 -4.27 1.82 10.77
C LYS A 89 -5.22 0.64 10.60
N LEU A 90 -5.06 -0.11 9.51
CA LEU A 90 -5.84 -1.32 9.22
C LEU A 90 -5.13 -2.58 9.69
N ALA A 91 -3.86 -2.71 9.37
CA ALA A 91 -3.10 -3.92 9.61
C ALA A 91 -1.61 -3.63 9.73
N GLU A 92 -0.94 -4.50 10.49
CA GLU A 92 0.50 -4.68 10.46
C GLU A 92 0.77 -6.17 10.26
N LYS A 93 1.56 -6.51 9.27
CA LYS A 93 1.85 -7.88 8.84
C LYS A 93 3.33 -8.08 8.56
N THR A 94 3.83 -9.26 8.86
CA THR A 94 5.05 -9.77 8.26
C THR A 94 4.67 -10.43 6.94
N VAL A 95 5.22 -9.94 5.85
CA VAL A 95 5.09 -10.50 4.51
C VAL A 95 6.15 -11.57 4.38
N GLU A 96 5.76 -12.81 4.14
CA GLU A 96 6.70 -13.93 3.97
C GLU A 96 7.42 -13.84 2.62
N ALA A 97 8.60 -14.46 2.52
CA ALA A 97 9.39 -14.54 1.28
C ALA A 97 8.72 -15.43 0.22
N LYS A 98 7.59 -14.95 -0.31
CA LYS A 98 6.82 -15.64 -1.36
C LYS A 98 5.79 -14.71 -1.99
N ARG A 99 5.22 -15.18 -3.11
CA ARG A 99 3.99 -14.58 -3.67
C ARG A 99 2.81 -14.93 -2.77
N GLN A 100 2.03 -13.91 -2.39
CA GLN A 100 0.87 -14.09 -1.54
C GLN A 100 -0.22 -13.04 -1.79
N SER A 101 -1.42 -13.36 -1.32
CA SER A 101 -2.54 -12.43 -1.27
C SER A 101 -2.93 -12.21 0.19
N ILE A 102 -3.06 -10.97 0.59
CA ILE A 102 -3.40 -10.58 1.96
C ILE A 102 -4.72 -9.84 1.93
N ASP A 103 -5.72 -10.39 2.60
CA ASP A 103 -6.98 -9.69 2.84
C ASP A 103 -6.78 -8.71 4.01
N LEU A 104 -7.18 -7.45 3.77
CA LEU A 104 -7.06 -6.40 4.78
C LEU A 104 -8.28 -6.46 5.71
N PRO A 105 -8.07 -6.52 7.03
CA PRO A 105 -9.14 -6.52 8.00
C PRO A 105 -9.69 -5.10 8.17
N PHE A 106 -10.83 -4.78 7.60
CA PHE A 106 -11.50 -3.51 7.84
C PHE A 106 -12.99 -3.68 8.04
N VAL A 107 -13.59 -2.75 8.77
CA VAL A 107 -15.05 -2.72 8.93
C VAL A 107 -15.64 -2.04 7.70
N PRO A 108 -16.53 -2.74 6.95
CA PRO A 108 -17.18 -2.15 5.81
C PRO A 108 -17.94 -0.88 6.19
N ARG A 109 -17.65 0.21 5.49
CA ARG A 109 -18.39 1.47 5.64
C ARG A 109 -18.58 2.15 4.29
N ARG A 110 -19.58 3.00 4.20
CA ARG A 110 -19.83 3.82 3.03
C ARG A 110 -18.81 4.95 2.98
N CYS A 111 -18.24 5.18 1.82
CA CYS A 111 -17.38 6.32 1.52
C CYS A 111 -17.44 6.59 0.02
N GLY A 112 -17.23 7.83 -0.36
CA GLY A 112 -17.12 8.22 -1.78
C GLY A 112 -15.76 7.84 -2.34
N THR A 113 -14.71 8.03 -1.56
CA THR A 113 -13.33 7.70 -1.93
C THR A 113 -12.57 7.10 -0.76
N LEU A 114 -11.54 6.34 -1.05
CA LEU A 114 -10.56 5.93 -0.06
C LEU A 114 -9.13 6.03 -0.62
N ARG A 115 -8.18 6.25 0.26
CA ARG A 115 -6.74 6.14 -0.05
C ARG A 115 -6.09 5.13 0.86
N LEU A 116 -5.13 4.42 0.33
CA LEU A 116 -4.30 3.50 1.10
C LEU A 116 -2.89 4.04 1.22
N ARG A 117 -2.29 3.81 2.39
CA ARG A 117 -0.87 4.02 2.63
C ARG A 117 -0.28 2.68 3.06
N LEU A 118 0.79 2.29 2.39
CA LEU A 118 1.59 1.11 2.69
C LEU A 118 2.97 1.60 3.13
N GLU A 119 3.36 1.24 4.34
CA GLU A 119 4.65 1.61 4.92
C GLU A 119 5.33 0.35 5.43
N GLY A 120 6.63 0.28 5.29
CA GLY A 120 7.34 -0.91 5.71
C GLY A 120 8.85 -0.81 5.54
N ALA A 121 9.49 -1.95 5.69
CA ALA A 121 10.91 -2.12 5.45
C ALA A 121 11.16 -3.50 4.82
N GLY A 122 12.13 -3.57 3.92
CA GLY A 122 12.45 -4.76 3.14
C GLY A 122 12.00 -4.65 1.69
N GLN A 123 12.04 -5.77 0.98
CA GLN A 123 11.79 -5.84 -0.44
C GLN A 123 10.39 -6.41 -0.70
N ILE A 124 9.45 -5.52 -1.06
CA ILE A 124 8.08 -5.90 -1.40
C ILE A 124 7.72 -5.37 -2.77
N THR A 125 7.24 -6.25 -3.63
CA THR A 125 6.65 -5.87 -4.91
C THR A 125 5.13 -5.94 -4.81
N LEU A 126 4.45 -4.80 -4.98
CA LEU A 126 2.99 -4.75 -5.08
C LEU A 126 2.58 -5.15 -6.50
N ARG A 127 1.94 -6.31 -6.65
CA ARG A 127 1.43 -6.84 -7.93
C ARG A 127 0.04 -6.35 -8.27
N GLY A 128 -0.76 -6.08 -7.25
CA GLY A 128 -2.11 -5.57 -7.48
C GLY A 128 -2.89 -5.34 -6.21
N LEU A 129 -3.94 -4.56 -6.38
CA LEU A 129 -4.95 -4.29 -5.38
C LEU A 129 -6.30 -4.70 -5.96
N ALA A 130 -7.03 -5.56 -5.26
CA ALA A 130 -8.38 -5.96 -5.63
C ALA A 130 -9.38 -5.42 -4.63
N LYS A 131 -10.44 -4.76 -5.11
CA LYS A 131 -11.59 -4.33 -4.30
C LYS A 131 -12.79 -5.21 -4.59
N THR A 132 -13.55 -5.60 -3.56
CA THR A 132 -14.83 -6.27 -3.68
C THR A 132 -15.90 -5.37 -3.11
N MET A 133 -16.92 -5.09 -3.93
CA MET A 133 -18.05 -4.28 -3.56
C MET A 133 -19.24 -5.17 -3.19
N ALA A 134 -20.01 -4.79 -2.19
CA ALA A 134 -21.28 -5.41 -1.85
C ALA A 134 -22.40 -4.37 -1.93
N LYS A 135 -23.59 -4.82 -2.34
CA LYS A 135 -24.76 -3.96 -2.34
C LYS A 135 -25.28 -3.79 -0.91
N ALA A 136 -25.63 -2.56 -0.56
CA ALA A 136 -26.38 -2.30 0.64
C ALA A 136 -27.77 -2.96 0.46
N GLN A 137 -28.11 -3.95 1.27
CA GLN A 137 -29.48 -4.42 1.32
C GLN A 137 -30.33 -3.27 1.84
N GLY A 138 -31.22 -2.74 1.00
CA GLY A 138 -32.24 -1.81 1.42
C GLY A 138 -33.08 -2.51 2.49
N GLY A 139 -33.01 -2.02 3.73
CA GLY A 139 -33.92 -2.47 4.78
C GLY A 139 -35.34 -2.16 4.31
N ILE A 140 -36.12 -3.18 4.06
CA ILE A 140 -37.58 -3.04 3.95
C ILE A 140 -38.05 -2.70 5.36
N PHE A 141 -38.17 -1.42 5.65
CA PHE A 141 -38.99 -1.00 6.78
C PHE A 141 -40.43 -1.39 6.38
N ALA A 142 -40.90 -2.52 6.90
CA ALA A 142 -42.30 -2.83 6.85
C ALA A 142 -43.04 -1.67 7.54
N ALA A 143 -43.71 -0.85 6.74
CA ALA A 143 -44.63 0.14 7.25
C ALA A 143 -45.69 -0.65 8.05
N GLY A 144 -45.69 -0.45 9.37
CA GLY A 144 -46.71 -0.98 10.24
C GLY A 144 -48.04 -0.50 9.73
N LYS A 145 -48.92 -1.46 9.37
CA LYS A 145 -50.33 -1.23 9.17
C LYS A 145 -50.87 -0.87 10.54
N GLU A 146 -51.20 0.39 10.75
CA GLU A 146 -52.19 0.75 11.74
C GLU A 146 -53.57 0.29 11.21
N GLY A 147 -54.18 -0.59 11.95
CA GLY A 147 -55.58 -0.97 11.81
C GLY A 147 -56.39 -0.34 12.92
#